data_7b86bf366e89ca22ea5c34c2ad2862a4
#
_entry.id   7b86bf366e89ca22ea5c34c2ad2862a4
#
_cell.length_a   1.000
_cell.length_b   1.000
_cell.length_c   1.000
_cell.angle_alpha   90.00
_cell.angle_beta   90.00
_cell.angle_gamma   90.00
#
_symmetry.space_group_name_H-M   'P 1'
#
loop_
_entity.id
_entity.type
_entity.pdbx_description
1 polymer ?
#
loop_
_entity_poly.entity_id
_entity_poly.type
_entity_poly.pdbx_seq_one_letter_code
_entity_poly.pdbx_strand_id
1 'polypeptide(L)'
;MRVVSICPSNTEVMDYLDRTDLLVGVDDYSDWPAPVQQLPKVGPDLSIDMDKVEALQPDLVIASLSVPGMEKNIEALAKRELPYITLNPNSLDEIAADIEQVGEALGEASHGKEKAAEFRAEVAAFREQALQRRGKVSLYWEWWPKPIFTPGQTNWLTEISELAGARNVFDTENQANVQATWDDVRQRDPDHICMVWVGVKESKMRPELVKKRPGWHKMKAVQDDKIHVLEESLYCRPSPRLLDGLRQLVAILE
;
A
#
# COMPACT_ATOMS: atom_id res chain seq x y z
N MET A 1 -1.18 -27.30 2.37
CA MET A 1 -1.36 -26.22 3.38
C MET A 1 -2.59 -25.41 3.00
N ARG A 2 -3.38 -24.98 3.96
CA ARG A 2 -4.60 -24.16 3.79
C ARG A 2 -4.31 -22.78 4.39
N VAL A 3 -4.30 -21.75 3.57
CA VAL A 3 -3.95 -20.38 3.99
C VAL A 3 -5.18 -19.49 3.90
N VAL A 4 -5.39 -18.65 4.94
CA VAL A 4 -6.37 -17.57 4.92
C VAL A 4 -5.60 -16.25 4.98
N SER A 5 -5.88 -15.35 4.03
CA SER A 5 -5.34 -13.99 4.02
C SER A 5 -6.41 -13.01 4.50
N ILE A 6 -6.09 -12.20 5.51
CA ILE A 6 -7.07 -11.26 6.08
C ILE A 6 -6.73 -9.79 5.82
N CYS A 7 -5.96 -9.53 4.75
CA CYS A 7 -5.64 -8.19 4.27
C CYS A 7 -5.29 -8.25 2.77
N PRO A 8 -5.71 -7.27 1.94
CA PRO A 8 -5.42 -7.27 0.51
C PRO A 8 -3.92 -7.33 0.18
N SER A 9 -3.08 -6.58 0.90
CA SER A 9 -1.62 -6.59 0.71
C SER A 9 -1.01 -7.97 0.88
N ASN A 10 -1.51 -8.75 1.86
CA ASN A 10 -1.03 -10.10 2.13
C ASN A 10 -1.41 -11.07 1.00
N THR A 11 -2.62 -10.90 0.44
CA THR A 11 -3.07 -11.67 -0.74
C THR A 11 -2.19 -11.39 -1.95
N GLU A 12 -1.76 -10.14 -2.13
CA GLU A 12 -0.84 -9.73 -3.19
C GLU A 12 0.59 -10.27 -2.97
N VAL A 13 1.04 -10.45 -1.72
CA VAL A 13 2.30 -11.16 -1.42
C VAL A 13 2.19 -12.64 -1.78
N MET A 14 1.05 -13.29 -1.52
CA MET A 14 0.80 -14.69 -1.95
C MET A 14 0.82 -14.84 -3.47
N ASP A 15 0.30 -13.84 -4.20
CA ASP A 15 0.37 -13.81 -5.67
C ASP A 15 1.81 -13.66 -6.17
N TYR A 16 2.57 -12.76 -5.58
CA TYR A 16 3.97 -12.55 -5.92
C TYR A 16 4.85 -13.79 -5.69
N LEU A 17 4.49 -14.60 -4.68
CA LEU A 17 5.12 -15.89 -4.40
C LEU A 17 4.61 -17.02 -5.30
N ASP A 18 3.68 -16.77 -6.22
CA ASP A 18 3.04 -17.80 -7.04
C ASP A 18 2.35 -18.89 -6.19
N ARG A 19 1.68 -18.50 -5.07
CA ARG A 19 1.05 -19.42 -4.10
C ARG A 19 -0.40 -19.09 -3.77
N THR A 20 -1.10 -18.46 -4.69
CA THR A 20 -2.55 -18.22 -4.54
C THR A 20 -3.38 -19.50 -4.51
N ASP A 21 -2.86 -20.60 -5.03
CA ASP A 21 -3.45 -21.95 -4.99
C ASP A 21 -3.62 -22.49 -3.55
N LEU A 22 -2.85 -21.98 -2.59
CA LEU A 22 -2.96 -22.34 -1.18
C LEU A 22 -4.05 -21.58 -0.45
N LEU A 23 -4.55 -20.48 -1.02
CA LEU A 23 -5.59 -19.65 -0.40
C LEU A 23 -6.94 -20.36 -0.38
N VAL A 24 -7.53 -20.47 0.80
CA VAL A 24 -8.87 -21.06 1.02
C VAL A 24 -9.91 -20.03 1.44
N GLY A 25 -9.48 -18.79 1.74
CA GLY A 25 -10.33 -17.66 2.08
C GLY A 25 -9.53 -16.37 2.14
N VAL A 26 -10.20 -15.26 1.87
CA VAL A 26 -9.60 -13.92 1.86
C VAL A 26 -10.55 -12.90 2.48
N ASP A 27 -10.03 -11.74 2.89
CA ASP A 27 -10.85 -10.61 3.31
C ASP A 27 -11.76 -10.09 2.18
N ASP A 28 -12.72 -9.22 2.51
CA ASP A 28 -13.72 -8.71 1.55
C ASP A 28 -13.11 -7.83 0.44
N TYR A 29 -11.96 -7.19 0.71
CA TYR A 29 -11.32 -6.25 -0.18
C TYR A 29 -10.19 -6.84 -1.03
N SER A 30 -9.80 -8.09 -0.78
CA SER A 30 -8.87 -8.82 -1.64
C SER A 30 -9.49 -9.04 -3.02
N ASP A 31 -8.96 -8.35 -4.03
CA ASP A 31 -9.46 -8.30 -5.41
C ASP A 31 -8.41 -8.69 -6.45
N TRP A 32 -7.15 -8.88 -6.03
CA TRP A 32 -6.04 -9.28 -6.89
C TRP A 32 -5.33 -10.54 -6.35
N PRO A 33 -4.93 -11.48 -7.25
CA PRO A 33 -5.32 -11.55 -8.67
C PRO A 33 -6.81 -11.92 -8.83
N ALA A 34 -7.37 -11.73 -10.02
CA ALA A 34 -8.80 -11.91 -10.24
C ALA A 34 -9.42 -13.23 -9.72
N PRO A 35 -8.74 -14.39 -9.78
CA PRO A 35 -9.29 -15.65 -9.24
C PRO A 35 -9.60 -15.62 -7.74
N VAL A 36 -8.90 -14.83 -6.91
CA VAL A 36 -9.14 -14.79 -5.46
C VAL A 36 -10.49 -14.19 -5.10
N GLN A 37 -11.12 -13.45 -6.02
CA GLN A 37 -12.45 -12.90 -5.83
C GLN A 37 -13.54 -13.99 -5.70
N GLN A 38 -13.24 -15.21 -6.17
CA GLN A 38 -14.15 -16.36 -6.06
C GLN A 38 -13.99 -17.14 -4.75
N LEU A 39 -12.98 -16.82 -3.96
CA LEU A 39 -12.73 -17.47 -2.68
C LEU A 39 -13.73 -17.02 -1.61
N PRO A 40 -13.99 -17.86 -0.59
CA PRO A 40 -14.77 -17.49 0.58
C PRO A 40 -14.28 -16.18 1.20
N LYS A 41 -15.22 -15.27 1.49
CA LYS A 41 -14.93 -13.97 2.10
C LYS A 41 -15.13 -14.03 3.61
N VAL A 42 -14.08 -13.65 4.36
CA VAL A 42 -14.06 -13.74 5.83
C VAL A 42 -14.36 -12.40 6.52
N GLY A 43 -14.83 -11.41 5.78
CA GLY A 43 -15.22 -10.09 6.31
C GLY A 43 -14.22 -8.99 5.97
N PRO A 44 -14.57 -7.73 6.31
CA PRO A 44 -13.70 -6.57 6.11
C PRO A 44 -12.41 -6.68 6.92
N ASP A 45 -11.30 -6.23 6.39
CA ASP A 45 -9.95 -6.30 6.99
C ASP A 45 -9.82 -5.68 8.40
N LEU A 46 -10.67 -4.71 8.74
CA LEU A 46 -10.77 -4.14 10.09
C LEU A 46 -11.75 -4.88 11.01
N SER A 47 -12.48 -5.87 10.51
CA SER A 47 -13.51 -6.60 11.28
C SER A 47 -13.72 -8.00 10.70
N ILE A 48 -12.69 -8.82 10.79
CA ILE A 48 -12.71 -10.20 10.31
C ILE A 48 -13.67 -11.06 11.15
N ASP A 49 -14.46 -11.86 10.46
CA ASP A 49 -15.32 -12.86 11.05
C ASP A 49 -14.53 -14.14 11.37
N MET A 50 -14.09 -14.25 12.61
CA MET A 50 -13.24 -15.36 13.05
C MET A 50 -13.95 -16.72 13.00
N ASP A 51 -15.28 -16.77 13.06
CA ASP A 51 -16.03 -18.04 12.94
C ASP A 51 -15.91 -18.56 11.50
N LYS A 52 -15.92 -17.67 10.51
CA LYS A 52 -15.65 -18.03 9.12
C LYS A 52 -14.21 -18.48 8.91
N VAL A 53 -13.24 -17.81 9.56
CA VAL A 53 -11.83 -18.22 9.49
C VAL A 53 -11.66 -19.64 10.04
N GLU A 54 -12.20 -19.93 11.24
CA GLU A 54 -12.14 -21.26 11.85
C GLU A 54 -12.83 -22.34 11.00
N ALA A 55 -13.98 -22.00 10.40
CA ALA A 55 -14.72 -22.94 9.54
C ALA A 55 -13.92 -23.36 8.30
N LEU A 56 -12.97 -22.54 7.86
CA LEU A 56 -12.05 -22.85 6.77
C LEU A 56 -10.90 -23.77 7.19
N GLN A 57 -10.72 -24.03 8.48
CA GLN A 57 -9.65 -24.88 9.04
C GLN A 57 -8.27 -24.52 8.46
N PRO A 58 -7.78 -23.28 8.66
CA PRO A 58 -6.51 -22.87 8.11
C PRO A 58 -5.33 -23.51 8.86
N ASP A 59 -4.29 -23.90 8.10
CA ASP A 59 -2.99 -24.24 8.64
C ASP A 59 -2.19 -22.96 8.98
N LEU A 60 -2.54 -21.83 8.32
CA LEU A 60 -1.90 -20.54 8.51
C LEU A 60 -2.88 -19.41 8.18
N VAL A 61 -2.89 -18.36 9.02
CA VAL A 61 -3.53 -17.07 8.74
C VAL A 61 -2.46 -16.01 8.54
N ILE A 62 -2.52 -15.27 7.43
CA ILE A 62 -1.62 -14.13 7.20
C ILE A 62 -2.40 -12.86 7.58
N ALA A 63 -2.01 -12.26 8.70
CA ALA A 63 -2.60 -11.06 9.27
C ALA A 63 -1.74 -9.82 8.99
N SER A 64 -2.29 -8.64 9.20
CA SER A 64 -1.59 -7.37 8.98
C SER A 64 -1.81 -6.41 10.15
N LEU A 65 -0.88 -5.46 10.31
CA LEU A 65 -0.99 -4.27 11.16
C LEU A 65 -0.78 -2.97 10.36
N SER A 66 -0.90 -3.02 9.04
CA SER A 66 -0.69 -1.87 8.15
C SER A 66 -1.72 -0.74 8.33
N VAL A 67 -2.87 -1.03 8.95
CA VAL A 67 -3.92 -0.04 9.23
C VAL A 67 -4.27 -0.06 10.72
N PRO A 68 -4.35 1.11 11.38
CA PRO A 68 -4.79 1.19 12.78
C PRO A 68 -6.17 0.54 12.99
N GLY A 69 -6.29 -0.32 14.01
CA GLY A 69 -7.50 -1.08 14.31
C GLY A 69 -7.42 -2.55 13.92
N MET A 70 -6.43 -2.98 13.15
CA MET A 70 -6.17 -4.39 12.82
C MET A 70 -5.68 -5.21 14.03
N GLU A 71 -5.20 -4.58 15.10
CA GLU A 71 -4.77 -5.22 16.34
C GLU A 71 -5.86 -6.15 16.92
N LYS A 72 -7.13 -5.78 16.73
CA LYS A 72 -8.28 -6.59 17.15
C LYS A 72 -8.34 -7.96 16.48
N ASN A 73 -7.90 -8.04 15.21
CA ASN A 73 -7.84 -9.31 14.49
C ASN A 73 -6.74 -10.19 15.08
N ILE A 74 -5.57 -9.60 15.41
CA ILE A 74 -4.46 -10.33 16.03
C ILE A 74 -4.87 -10.89 17.40
N GLU A 75 -5.51 -10.06 18.24
CA GLU A 75 -6.03 -10.48 19.54
C GLU A 75 -7.06 -11.63 19.41
N ALA A 76 -7.92 -11.53 18.40
CA ALA A 76 -8.95 -12.55 18.15
C ALA A 76 -8.36 -13.86 17.65
N LEU A 77 -7.33 -13.82 16.77
CA LEU A 77 -6.60 -15.01 16.31
C LEU A 77 -5.88 -15.69 17.49
N ALA A 78 -5.18 -14.92 18.30
CA ALA A 78 -4.47 -15.43 19.48
C ALA A 78 -5.43 -16.07 20.50
N LYS A 79 -6.58 -15.45 20.77
CA LYS A 79 -7.60 -15.96 21.68
C LYS A 79 -8.20 -17.31 21.23
N ARG A 80 -8.23 -17.56 19.92
CA ARG A 80 -8.74 -18.80 19.32
C ARG A 80 -7.65 -19.83 19.02
N GLU A 81 -6.41 -19.51 19.39
CA GLU A 81 -5.24 -20.38 19.16
C GLU A 81 -5.06 -20.75 17.66
N LEU A 82 -5.53 -19.87 16.74
CA LEU A 82 -5.34 -20.08 15.32
C LEU A 82 -3.88 -19.79 14.94
N PRO A 83 -3.24 -20.60 14.08
CA PRO A 83 -1.88 -20.35 13.64
C PRO A 83 -1.82 -19.12 12.72
N TYR A 84 -0.99 -18.14 13.04
CA TYR A 84 -0.87 -16.92 12.23
C TYR A 84 0.54 -16.33 12.22
N ILE A 85 0.80 -15.55 11.17
CA ILE A 85 1.90 -14.59 11.10
C ILE A 85 1.33 -13.19 10.92
N THR A 86 2.12 -12.17 11.26
CA THR A 86 1.70 -10.77 11.13
C THR A 86 2.70 -10.01 10.30
N LEU A 87 2.23 -9.30 9.26
CA LEU A 87 3.01 -8.40 8.41
C LEU A 87 2.71 -6.95 8.79
N ASN A 88 3.74 -6.11 8.85
CA ASN A 88 3.59 -4.69 9.22
C ASN A 88 4.67 -3.82 8.55
N PRO A 89 4.81 -3.86 7.22
CA PRO A 89 5.86 -3.13 6.55
C PRO A 89 5.54 -1.64 6.42
N ASN A 90 6.56 -0.79 6.57
CA ASN A 90 6.52 0.65 6.35
C ASN A 90 7.47 1.11 5.25
N SER A 91 8.33 0.21 4.76
CA SER A 91 9.33 0.46 3.72
C SER A 91 9.32 -0.64 2.66
N LEU A 92 9.94 -0.37 1.51
CA LEU A 92 10.08 -1.38 0.45
C LEU A 92 10.98 -2.56 0.89
N ASP A 93 11.99 -2.30 1.72
CA ASP A 93 12.83 -3.40 2.23
C ASP A 93 12.09 -4.28 3.24
N GLU A 94 11.20 -3.69 4.06
CA GLU A 94 10.33 -4.46 4.95
C GLU A 94 9.29 -5.29 4.16
N ILE A 95 8.78 -4.80 3.01
CA ILE A 95 7.96 -5.62 2.10
C ILE A 95 8.76 -6.81 1.56
N ALA A 96 10.04 -6.61 1.21
CA ALA A 96 10.90 -7.72 0.82
C ALA A 96 11.11 -8.74 1.97
N ALA A 97 11.23 -8.26 3.21
CA ALA A 97 11.31 -9.14 4.38
C ALA A 97 10.00 -9.90 4.61
N ASP A 98 8.86 -9.27 4.38
CA ASP A 98 7.53 -9.94 4.45
C ASP A 98 7.41 -11.06 3.40
N ILE A 99 7.94 -10.88 2.18
CA ILE A 99 7.99 -11.94 1.16
C ILE A 99 8.79 -13.13 1.67
N GLU A 100 9.95 -12.88 2.31
CA GLU A 100 10.77 -13.94 2.91
C GLU A 100 10.03 -14.64 4.05
N GLN A 101 9.39 -13.87 4.95
CA GLN A 101 8.66 -14.38 6.11
C GLN A 101 7.48 -15.27 5.67
N VAL A 102 6.72 -14.84 4.66
CA VAL A 102 5.61 -15.64 4.12
C VAL A 102 6.16 -16.91 3.48
N GLY A 103 7.22 -16.84 2.66
CA GLY A 103 7.87 -18.01 2.07
C GLY A 103 8.34 -19.02 3.13
N GLU A 104 8.92 -18.53 4.24
CA GLU A 104 9.33 -19.40 5.36
C GLU A 104 8.12 -20.06 6.03
N ALA A 105 7.07 -19.30 6.31
CA ALA A 105 5.83 -19.81 6.92
C ALA A 105 5.12 -20.85 6.05
N LEU A 106 5.26 -20.75 4.74
CA LEU A 106 4.76 -21.76 3.78
C LEU A 106 5.65 -23.01 3.68
N GLY A 107 6.81 -23.02 4.35
CA GLY A 107 7.81 -24.09 4.23
C GLY A 107 8.67 -24.01 2.97
N GLU A 108 8.68 -22.87 2.30
CA GLU A 108 9.38 -22.60 1.02
C GLU A 108 10.41 -21.47 1.17
N ALA A 109 11.22 -21.49 2.24
CA ALA A 109 12.15 -20.43 2.58
C ALA A 109 13.11 -20.02 1.44
N SER A 110 13.57 -20.99 0.63
CA SER A 110 14.46 -20.70 -0.51
C SER A 110 13.73 -19.90 -1.60
N HIS A 111 12.48 -20.25 -1.90
CA HIS A 111 11.65 -19.55 -2.86
C HIS A 111 11.31 -18.13 -2.39
N GLY A 112 10.95 -17.97 -1.10
CA GLY A 112 10.71 -16.66 -0.50
C GLY A 112 11.94 -15.74 -0.60
N LYS A 113 13.14 -16.24 -0.33
CA LYS A 113 14.39 -15.48 -0.47
C LYS A 113 14.70 -15.10 -1.91
N GLU A 114 14.46 -16.00 -2.88
CA GLU A 114 14.63 -15.71 -4.30
C GLU A 114 13.71 -14.58 -4.74
N LYS A 115 12.42 -14.68 -4.43
CA LYS A 115 11.41 -13.65 -4.76
C LYS A 115 11.69 -12.29 -4.09
N ALA A 116 12.12 -12.30 -2.83
CA ALA A 116 12.53 -11.07 -2.14
C ALA A 116 13.77 -10.44 -2.79
N ALA A 117 14.74 -11.27 -3.24
CA ALA A 117 15.91 -10.78 -3.97
C ALA A 117 15.52 -10.18 -5.34
N GLU A 118 14.59 -10.78 -6.07
CA GLU A 118 14.02 -10.22 -7.31
C GLU A 118 13.38 -8.85 -7.05
N PHE A 119 12.56 -8.73 -6.02
CA PHE A 119 11.92 -7.47 -5.64
C PHE A 119 12.96 -6.39 -5.30
N ARG A 120 13.95 -6.71 -4.45
CA ARG A 120 15.05 -5.77 -4.11
C ARG A 120 15.86 -5.35 -5.33
N ALA A 121 16.12 -6.26 -6.26
CA ALA A 121 16.85 -5.95 -7.50
C ALA A 121 16.07 -4.97 -8.37
N GLU A 122 14.76 -5.11 -8.45
CA GLU A 122 13.90 -4.20 -9.20
C GLU A 122 13.85 -2.81 -8.55
N VAL A 123 13.73 -2.74 -7.21
CA VAL A 123 13.83 -1.48 -6.45
C VAL A 123 15.18 -0.79 -6.70
N ALA A 124 16.28 -1.56 -6.71
CA ALA A 124 17.61 -1.02 -7.00
C ALA A 124 17.72 -0.45 -8.42
N ALA A 125 17.14 -1.13 -9.40
CA ALA A 125 17.11 -0.64 -10.79
C ALA A 125 16.35 0.70 -10.93
N PHE A 126 15.20 0.85 -10.26
CA PHE A 126 14.50 2.13 -10.20
C PHE A 126 15.31 3.23 -9.51
N ARG A 127 16.04 2.89 -8.44
CA ARG A 127 16.91 3.84 -7.73
C ARG A 127 18.02 4.38 -8.65
N GLU A 128 18.66 3.53 -9.43
CA GLU A 128 19.67 3.94 -10.43
C GLU A 128 19.07 4.84 -11.49
N GLN A 129 17.89 4.53 -12.01
CA GLN A 129 17.19 5.37 -12.99
C GLN A 129 16.80 6.72 -12.41
N ALA A 130 16.35 6.78 -11.15
CA ALA A 130 15.98 8.01 -10.47
C ALA A 130 17.17 8.99 -10.34
N LEU A 131 18.39 8.50 -10.16
CA LEU A 131 19.61 9.32 -10.10
C LEU A 131 19.90 10.08 -11.40
N GLN A 132 19.41 9.56 -12.53
CA GLN A 132 19.60 10.18 -13.86
C GLN A 132 18.53 11.22 -14.19
N ARG A 133 17.41 11.25 -13.45
CA ARG A 133 16.33 12.22 -13.67
C ARG A 133 16.72 13.57 -13.08
N ARG A 134 16.77 14.61 -13.95
CA ARG A 134 17.09 15.98 -13.54
C ARG A 134 15.83 16.69 -13.06
N GLY A 135 15.92 17.32 -11.87
CA GLY A 135 14.87 18.16 -11.30
C GLY A 135 13.90 17.33 -10.46
N LYS A 136 14.00 17.47 -9.14
CA LYS A 136 13.07 16.84 -8.22
C LYS A 136 11.77 17.62 -8.21
N VAL A 137 10.77 17.13 -8.91
CA VAL A 137 9.40 17.61 -8.73
C VAL A 137 8.89 17.19 -7.35
N SER A 138 8.05 18.02 -6.75
CA SER A 138 7.48 17.77 -5.44
C SER A 138 6.07 17.20 -5.56
N LEU A 139 5.77 16.15 -4.77
CA LEU A 139 4.50 15.45 -4.76
C LEU A 139 3.80 15.65 -3.42
N TYR A 140 2.51 15.85 -3.47
CA TYR A 140 1.61 15.72 -2.34
C TYR A 140 0.73 14.50 -2.54
N TRP A 141 0.77 13.56 -1.60
CA TRP A 141 -0.10 12.39 -1.56
C TRP A 141 -1.30 12.66 -0.68
N GLU A 142 -2.50 12.48 -1.18
CA GLU A 142 -3.72 12.63 -0.40
C GLU A 142 -4.42 11.29 -0.22
N TRP A 143 -4.24 10.70 0.97
CA TRP A 143 -4.95 9.49 1.37
C TRP A 143 -6.37 9.73 1.85
N TRP A 144 -6.58 10.91 2.44
CA TRP A 144 -7.89 11.34 2.90
C TRP A 144 -7.97 12.87 2.94
N PRO A 145 -9.12 13.46 2.51
CA PRO A 145 -9.18 14.91 2.32
C PRO A 145 -9.59 15.71 3.57
N LYS A 146 -10.23 15.08 4.59
CA LYS A 146 -10.77 15.82 5.74
C LYS A 146 -11.02 14.92 6.98
N PRO A 147 -10.16 15.00 8.04
CA PRO A 147 -8.87 15.71 8.01
C PRO A 147 -7.96 15.15 6.94
N ILE A 148 -6.94 15.91 6.52
CA ILE A 148 -5.95 15.39 5.59
C ILE A 148 -5.13 14.32 6.30
N PHE A 149 -4.99 13.16 5.63
CA PHE A 149 -3.96 12.18 5.92
C PHE A 149 -3.06 12.00 4.70
N THR A 150 -1.75 11.99 4.95
CA THR A 150 -0.69 11.91 3.94
C THR A 150 0.50 11.10 4.48
N PRO A 151 1.29 10.44 3.62
CA PRO A 151 2.51 9.77 4.06
C PRO A 151 3.56 10.77 4.54
N GLY A 152 4.26 10.41 5.61
CA GLY A 152 5.44 11.11 6.11
C GLY A 152 6.75 10.42 5.71
N GLN A 153 7.83 10.72 6.43
CA GLN A 153 9.17 10.25 6.13
C GLN A 153 9.30 8.72 6.13
N THR A 154 8.70 8.06 7.14
CA THR A 154 8.84 6.62 7.34
C THR A 154 7.69 5.85 6.69
N ASN A 155 7.46 6.09 5.39
CA ASN A 155 6.39 5.46 4.64
C ASN A 155 6.87 5.06 3.24
N TRP A 156 6.40 3.93 2.73
CA TRP A 156 6.74 3.42 1.39
C TRP A 156 6.44 4.41 0.26
N LEU A 157 5.42 5.28 0.37
CA LEU A 157 5.12 6.28 -0.67
C LEU A 157 6.15 7.41 -0.72
N THR A 158 6.88 7.66 0.35
CA THR A 158 8.04 8.57 0.32
C THR A 158 9.18 7.93 -0.46
N GLU A 159 9.47 6.65 -0.25
CA GLU A 159 10.44 5.90 -1.06
C GLU A 159 10.00 5.80 -2.54
N ILE A 160 8.73 5.51 -2.81
CA ILE A 160 8.15 5.49 -4.17
C ILE A 160 8.32 6.84 -4.86
N SER A 161 8.12 7.96 -4.14
CA SER A 161 8.36 9.30 -4.67
C SER A 161 9.82 9.48 -5.08
N GLU A 162 10.76 9.07 -4.23
CA GLU A 162 12.20 9.15 -4.52
C GLU A 162 12.61 8.29 -5.72
N LEU A 163 12.10 7.07 -5.80
CA LEU A 163 12.35 6.14 -6.90
C LEU A 163 11.75 6.63 -8.23
N ALA A 164 10.67 7.40 -8.18
CA ALA A 164 10.12 8.11 -9.33
C ALA A 164 10.93 9.35 -9.75
N GLY A 165 11.98 9.71 -9.00
CA GLY A 165 12.77 10.93 -9.22
C GLY A 165 12.11 12.19 -8.69
N ALA A 166 11.16 12.05 -7.77
CA ALA A 166 10.40 13.11 -7.13
C ALA A 166 10.70 13.21 -5.63
N ARG A 167 9.98 14.10 -4.93
CA ARG A 167 10.08 14.27 -3.49
C ARG A 167 8.67 14.40 -2.88
N ASN A 168 8.38 13.64 -1.83
CA ASN A 168 7.18 13.87 -1.03
C ASN A 168 7.33 15.18 -0.23
N VAL A 169 6.34 16.09 -0.29
CA VAL A 169 6.41 17.38 0.44
C VAL A 169 6.32 17.22 1.97
N PHE A 170 5.99 16.03 2.46
CA PHE A 170 5.96 15.68 3.88
C PHE A 170 7.12 14.75 4.32
N ASP A 171 8.18 14.62 3.51
CA ASP A 171 9.35 13.78 3.80
C ASP A 171 10.17 14.20 5.03
N THR A 172 9.92 15.39 5.58
CA THR A 172 10.55 15.89 6.81
C THR A 172 9.78 15.55 8.08
N GLU A 173 8.55 15.05 7.96
CA GLU A 173 7.73 14.64 9.09
C GLU A 173 8.09 13.21 9.48
N ASN A 174 8.80 13.04 10.61
CA ASN A 174 9.29 11.74 11.08
C ASN A 174 8.17 10.83 11.64
N GLN A 175 7.22 10.49 10.77
CA GLN A 175 6.06 9.65 11.01
C GLN A 175 5.72 8.88 9.73
N ALA A 176 5.06 7.73 9.86
CA ALA A 176 4.53 6.99 8.70
C ALA A 176 3.27 7.68 8.13
N ASN A 177 2.40 8.16 9.02
CA ASN A 177 1.12 8.80 8.70
C ASN A 177 1.06 10.18 9.33
N VAL A 178 0.87 11.21 8.53
CA VAL A 178 0.79 12.60 8.96
C VAL A 178 -0.65 13.09 8.84
N GLN A 179 -1.19 13.63 9.92
CA GLN A 179 -2.41 14.41 9.85
C GLN A 179 -2.05 15.88 9.62
N ALA A 180 -2.51 16.44 8.52
CA ALA A 180 -2.21 17.80 8.09
C ALA A 180 -3.48 18.64 7.87
N THR A 181 -3.30 19.93 7.62
CA THR A 181 -4.35 20.86 7.21
C THR A 181 -4.21 21.25 5.73
N TRP A 182 -5.26 21.82 5.15
CA TRP A 182 -5.19 22.36 3.80
C TRP A 182 -4.17 23.49 3.66
N ASP A 183 -3.94 24.26 4.74
CA ASP A 183 -2.94 25.32 4.75
C ASP A 183 -1.51 24.79 4.79
N ASP A 184 -1.26 23.68 5.48
CA ASP A 184 0.06 23.02 5.48
C ASP A 184 0.45 22.57 4.06
N VAL A 185 -0.49 21.94 3.34
CA VAL A 185 -0.27 21.54 1.94
C VAL A 185 -0.04 22.75 1.06
N ARG A 186 -0.88 23.81 1.21
CA ARG A 186 -0.75 25.04 0.44
C ARG A 186 0.58 25.76 0.66
N GLN A 187 1.11 25.77 1.89
CA GLN A 187 2.41 26.37 2.20
C GLN A 187 3.58 25.60 1.59
N ARG A 188 3.44 24.28 1.42
CA ARG A 188 4.45 23.41 0.80
C ARG A 188 4.43 23.50 -0.73
N ASP A 189 3.35 24.01 -1.32
CA ASP A 189 3.13 24.27 -2.76
C ASP A 189 3.67 23.16 -3.68
N PRO A 190 3.12 21.94 -3.63
CA PRO A 190 3.60 20.81 -4.43
C PRO A 190 3.45 21.07 -5.94
N ASP A 191 4.35 20.49 -6.74
CA ASP A 191 4.26 20.50 -8.20
C ASP A 191 3.16 19.58 -8.73
N HIS A 192 2.86 18.48 -8.01
CA HIS A 192 1.81 17.51 -8.35
C HIS A 192 0.99 17.12 -7.12
N ILE A 193 -0.30 16.88 -7.31
CA ILE A 193 -1.22 16.34 -6.30
C ILE A 193 -1.63 14.94 -6.74
N CYS A 194 -1.32 13.94 -5.92
CA CYS A 194 -1.66 12.53 -6.10
C CYS A 194 -2.83 12.18 -5.18
N MET A 195 -4.04 12.12 -5.73
CA MET A 195 -5.24 11.71 -5.00
C MET A 195 -5.32 10.18 -5.01
N VAL A 196 -5.26 9.58 -3.84
CA VAL A 196 -5.30 8.12 -3.66
C VAL A 196 -6.07 7.80 -2.37
N TRP A 197 -7.37 8.08 -2.37
CA TRP A 197 -8.19 7.96 -1.17
C TRP A 197 -8.43 6.50 -0.81
N VAL A 198 -8.01 6.12 0.39
CA VAL A 198 -8.09 4.76 0.90
C VAL A 198 -9.55 4.26 0.88
N GLY A 199 -9.77 3.10 0.26
CA GLY A 199 -11.09 2.49 0.13
C GLY A 199 -12.06 3.20 -0.83
N VAL A 200 -11.61 4.17 -1.63
CA VAL A 200 -12.43 4.92 -2.57
C VAL A 200 -12.00 4.65 -4.01
N LYS A 201 -12.93 4.14 -4.84
CA LYS A 201 -12.67 3.92 -6.27
C LYS A 201 -12.37 5.24 -7.00
N GLU A 202 -11.43 5.21 -7.97
CA GLU A 202 -11.00 6.37 -8.77
C GLU A 202 -12.20 7.11 -9.38
N SER A 203 -13.21 6.36 -9.87
CA SER A 203 -14.43 6.93 -10.48
C SER A 203 -15.26 7.82 -9.56
N LYS A 204 -15.01 7.75 -8.24
CA LYS A 204 -15.67 8.60 -7.22
C LYS A 204 -14.82 9.80 -6.80
N MET A 205 -13.51 9.77 -7.07
CA MET A 205 -12.62 10.90 -6.79
C MET A 205 -12.77 11.97 -7.88
N ARG A 206 -12.84 13.22 -7.46
CA ARG A 206 -13.08 14.37 -8.37
C ARG A 206 -12.05 15.46 -8.13
N PRO A 207 -11.09 15.69 -9.04
CA PRO A 207 -10.10 16.76 -8.94
C PRO A 207 -10.69 18.14 -8.71
N GLU A 208 -11.91 18.40 -9.23
CA GLU A 208 -12.61 19.67 -9.05
C GLU A 208 -12.89 20.01 -7.58
N LEU A 209 -13.01 19.00 -6.71
CA LEU A 209 -13.19 19.23 -5.26
C LEU A 209 -11.91 19.80 -4.64
N VAL A 210 -10.75 19.36 -5.13
CA VAL A 210 -9.42 19.86 -4.71
C VAL A 210 -9.26 21.32 -5.18
N LYS A 211 -9.56 21.63 -6.44
CA LYS A 211 -9.46 22.97 -7.03
C LYS A 211 -10.32 24.01 -6.29
N LYS A 212 -11.43 23.60 -5.68
CA LYS A 212 -12.37 24.48 -4.95
C LYS A 212 -11.95 24.79 -3.52
N ARG A 213 -10.90 24.19 -3.00
CA ARG A 213 -10.43 24.43 -1.62
C ARG A 213 -9.92 25.88 -1.47
N PRO A 214 -10.13 26.51 -0.29
CA PRO A 214 -9.70 27.89 -0.08
C PRO A 214 -8.20 28.10 -0.34
N GLY A 215 -7.88 29.01 -1.26
CA GLY A 215 -6.51 29.36 -1.61
C GLY A 215 -5.74 28.40 -2.51
N TRP A 216 -6.27 27.19 -2.76
CA TRP A 216 -5.58 26.15 -3.56
C TRP A 216 -5.47 26.51 -5.05
N HIS A 217 -6.37 27.37 -5.56
CA HIS A 217 -6.29 27.91 -6.93
C HIS A 217 -4.99 28.68 -7.23
N LYS A 218 -4.22 29.01 -6.19
CA LYS A 218 -2.90 29.69 -6.32
C LYS A 218 -1.73 28.70 -6.36
N MET A 219 -1.96 27.43 -6.00
CA MET A 219 -0.93 26.42 -6.01
C MET A 219 -0.57 26.03 -7.43
N LYS A 220 0.73 25.80 -7.68
CA LYS A 220 1.26 25.44 -8.99
C LYS A 220 0.59 24.20 -9.57
N ALA A 221 0.46 23.12 -8.78
CA ALA A 221 -0.20 21.90 -9.22
C ALA A 221 -1.65 22.11 -9.70
N VAL A 222 -2.37 23.09 -9.11
CA VAL A 222 -3.75 23.42 -9.49
C VAL A 222 -3.79 24.27 -10.75
N GLN A 223 -2.87 25.23 -10.89
CA GLN A 223 -2.76 26.10 -12.06
C GLN A 223 -2.35 25.34 -13.32
N ASP A 224 -1.44 24.38 -13.17
CA ASP A 224 -0.89 23.56 -14.25
C ASP A 224 -1.73 22.30 -14.52
N ASP A 225 -2.87 22.14 -13.82
CA ASP A 225 -3.78 20.97 -13.89
C ASP A 225 -3.10 19.62 -13.57
N LYS A 226 -2.09 19.64 -12.69
CA LYS A 226 -1.31 18.47 -12.27
C LYS A 226 -1.93 17.79 -11.03
N ILE A 227 -3.19 17.42 -11.15
CA ILE A 227 -3.95 16.69 -10.13
C ILE A 227 -4.27 15.31 -10.69
N HIS A 228 -3.67 14.29 -10.13
CA HIS A 228 -3.77 12.90 -10.60
C HIS A 228 -4.65 12.10 -9.68
N VAL A 229 -5.61 11.38 -10.25
CA VAL A 229 -6.40 10.35 -9.57
C VAL A 229 -5.70 9.03 -9.81
N LEU A 230 -5.29 8.37 -8.75
CA LEU A 230 -4.48 7.15 -8.80
C LEU A 230 -5.26 5.97 -8.22
N GLU A 231 -4.95 4.77 -8.71
CA GLU A 231 -5.56 3.53 -8.25
C GLU A 231 -5.08 3.18 -6.83
N GLU A 232 -6.01 3.10 -5.88
CA GLU A 232 -5.72 2.87 -4.46
C GLU A 232 -4.92 1.59 -4.24
N SER A 233 -5.24 0.50 -4.94
CA SER A 233 -4.58 -0.79 -4.80
C SER A 233 -3.09 -0.77 -5.13
N LEU A 234 -2.62 0.17 -5.96
CA LEU A 234 -1.22 0.29 -6.38
C LEU A 234 -0.37 1.21 -5.48
N TYR A 235 -0.98 1.89 -4.50
CA TYR A 235 -0.25 2.87 -3.68
C TYR A 235 -0.55 2.76 -2.17
N CYS A 236 -1.76 2.31 -1.79
CA CYS A 236 -2.16 2.23 -0.38
C CYS A 236 -1.96 0.84 0.24
N ARG A 237 -1.59 -0.15 -0.55
CA ARG A 237 -1.33 -1.52 -0.10
C ARG A 237 0.17 -1.77 -0.06
N PRO A 238 0.78 -2.00 1.11
CA PRO A 238 2.21 -2.31 1.19
C PRO A 238 2.46 -3.75 0.69
N SER A 239 2.64 -3.88 -0.61
CA SER A 239 2.81 -5.13 -1.34
C SER A 239 3.77 -4.95 -2.52
N PRO A 240 4.21 -6.03 -3.17
CA PRO A 240 5.05 -5.94 -4.37
C PRO A 240 4.44 -5.14 -5.52
N ARG A 241 3.09 -5.01 -5.60
CA ARG A 241 2.40 -4.22 -6.63
C ARG A 241 2.65 -2.71 -6.54
N LEU A 242 3.26 -2.23 -5.46
CA LEU A 242 3.77 -0.85 -5.40
C LEU A 242 4.75 -0.53 -6.55
N LEU A 243 5.46 -1.53 -7.10
CA LEU A 243 6.33 -1.34 -8.26
C LEU A 243 5.53 -1.10 -9.55
N ASP A 244 4.33 -1.65 -9.68
CA ASP A 244 3.42 -1.31 -10.79
C ASP A 244 2.94 0.13 -10.66
N GLY A 245 2.58 0.55 -9.45
CA GLY A 245 2.28 1.95 -9.15
C GLY A 245 3.45 2.88 -9.44
N LEU A 246 4.68 2.49 -9.09
CA LEU A 246 5.89 3.25 -9.39
C LEU A 246 6.10 3.43 -10.91
N ARG A 247 5.90 2.38 -11.72
CA ARG A 247 5.96 2.49 -13.20
C ARG A 247 4.97 3.51 -13.74
N GLN A 248 3.73 3.48 -13.22
CA GLN A 248 2.71 4.45 -13.62
C GLN A 248 3.07 5.87 -13.17
N LEU A 249 3.57 6.05 -11.95
CA LEU A 249 3.98 7.36 -11.44
C LEU A 249 5.11 7.95 -12.27
N VAL A 250 6.11 7.14 -12.63
CA VAL A 250 7.20 7.58 -13.52
C VAL A 250 6.65 8.11 -14.84
N ALA A 251 5.73 7.38 -15.47
CA ALA A 251 5.12 7.81 -16.75
C ALA A 251 4.26 9.09 -16.61
N ILE A 252 3.70 9.36 -15.43
CA ILE A 252 2.96 10.60 -15.13
C ILE A 252 3.90 11.80 -14.99
N LEU A 253 5.12 11.58 -14.49
CA LEU A 253 6.08 12.64 -14.20
C LEU A 253 7.02 12.99 -15.38
N GLU A 254 7.10 12.13 -16.39
CA GLU A 254 7.81 12.35 -17.67
C GLU A 254 7.02 13.26 -18.62
#